data_90f3e4ae1d775e959233eccf9477ea7e
#
_entry.id   90f3e4ae1d775e959233eccf9477ea7e
#
_cell.length_a   1.000
_cell.length_b   1.000
_cell.length_c   1.000
_cell.angle_alpha   90.00
_cell.angle_beta   90.00
_cell.angle_gamma   90.00
#
_symmetry.space_group_name_H-M   'P 1'
#
loop_
_entity.id
_entity.type
_entity.pdbx_description
1 polymer ?
#
loop_
_entity_poly.entity_id
_entity_poly.type
_entity_poly.pdbx_seq_one_letter_code
_entity_poly.pdbx_strand_id
1 'polypeptide(L)'
;MSGGQAQKKQSFLQGVAVLTAATIIVKLLGFIYKVPLQNILQERGFGYFNTAYDVYNVLLMISTTGLPVAVSRMISQAQALDNYAQIRKIYSVSMKVFLTIGVVGTLIMLVFCRQLSVMVTTNENSWAAIAALSPCVLLICIVSAHRGFFQGQSNMTPTSVSQVYEAMIRVVFGLGGAYLMLKKTGSLVYAAAGGIFGVTAGCIVAVIYLRIQFGKSNQILQQGGGEAKSGRQTMKELLVIAVPITLGSAGLQIINLFDTMIYMRRLTGALAWSSDAADTAKGIYNFCQTIFNLPCSLITPITISIIPTVTAALTRGNADGARHTEESAVRTMGLISLPCAVGLAVLAEPIIRLLAGNYGPESVATATPILAYLGIAVVFNSTVLLFNAIMQAHGDVTTPVINMLIGGIVKVIVNYILVAIPSLNIIGAAIGTIVCYVAITVLDLIAMRRTVTTHPAVARNLIRPAAAAAIMGAATFFAEAVLRRVTNSNTIICLGALVIAVIVYAIFVLVLQCITYEDCLLLPKGEKIAKILHIKHKT
;
A
#
# COMPACT_ATOMS: atom_id res chain seq x y z
N MET A 1 -36.16 -17.65 -29.10
CA MET A 1 -36.17 -16.37 -28.38
C MET A 1 -35.50 -16.58 -27.03
N SER A 2 -34.22 -16.37 -26.91
CA SER A 2 -33.50 -16.32 -25.64
C SER A 2 -32.66 -15.05 -25.67
N GLY A 3 -33.16 -14.04 -24.93
CA GLY A 3 -32.51 -12.72 -24.83
C GLY A 3 -31.12 -12.86 -24.23
N GLY A 4 -30.12 -12.73 -25.07
CA GLY A 4 -28.77 -12.50 -24.64
C GLY A 4 -28.72 -11.17 -23.88
N GLN A 5 -28.61 -11.25 -22.55
CA GLN A 5 -28.26 -10.07 -21.75
C GLN A 5 -26.87 -9.64 -22.18
N ALA A 6 -26.83 -8.66 -23.10
CA ALA A 6 -25.60 -7.92 -23.40
C ALA A 6 -25.09 -7.39 -22.05
N GLN A 7 -23.94 -7.88 -21.60
CA GLN A 7 -23.26 -7.35 -20.43
C GLN A 7 -23.13 -5.84 -20.65
N LYS A 8 -23.87 -5.05 -19.85
CA LYS A 8 -23.78 -3.57 -19.89
C LYS A 8 -22.30 -3.22 -19.73
N LYS A 9 -21.68 -2.67 -20.77
CA LYS A 9 -20.31 -2.13 -20.70
C LYS A 9 -20.27 -1.17 -19.50
N GLN A 10 -19.48 -1.51 -18.51
CA GLN A 10 -19.29 -0.66 -17.33
C GLN A 10 -18.65 0.65 -17.81
N SER A 11 -19.22 1.80 -17.43
CA SER A 11 -18.57 3.08 -17.71
C SER A 11 -17.19 3.07 -17.06
N PHE A 12 -16.16 3.60 -17.73
CA PHE A 12 -14.79 3.69 -17.21
C PHE A 12 -14.77 4.28 -15.80
N LEU A 13 -15.49 5.38 -15.57
CA LEU A 13 -15.60 6.04 -14.26
C LEU A 13 -16.22 5.14 -13.18
N GLN A 14 -17.25 4.37 -13.55
CA GLN A 14 -17.86 3.39 -12.63
C GLN A 14 -16.87 2.27 -12.27
N GLY A 15 -16.10 1.79 -13.24
CA GLY A 15 -15.08 0.76 -13.01
C GLY A 15 -13.98 1.23 -12.07
N VAL A 16 -13.47 2.45 -12.28
CA VAL A 16 -12.47 3.07 -11.41
C VAL A 16 -13.02 3.29 -10.00
N ALA A 17 -14.24 3.78 -9.86
CA ALA A 17 -14.87 4.00 -8.55
C ALA A 17 -15.03 2.69 -7.75
N VAL A 18 -15.48 1.61 -8.40
CA VAL A 18 -15.64 0.28 -7.77
C VAL A 18 -14.28 -0.27 -7.33
N LEU A 19 -13.25 -0.15 -8.17
CA LEU A 19 -11.90 -0.62 -7.83
C LEU A 19 -11.29 0.19 -6.67
N THR A 20 -11.49 1.51 -6.67
CA THR A 20 -11.01 2.39 -5.59
C THR A 20 -11.69 2.06 -4.26
N ALA A 21 -13.02 1.90 -4.27
CA ALA A 21 -13.77 1.51 -3.06
C ALA A 21 -13.29 0.14 -2.52
N ALA A 22 -13.11 -0.84 -3.40
CA ALA A 22 -12.59 -2.16 -3.01
C ALA A 22 -11.17 -2.04 -2.41
N THR A 23 -10.30 -1.23 -3.00
CA THR A 23 -8.94 -1.01 -2.50
C THR A 23 -8.94 -0.41 -1.09
N ILE A 24 -9.81 0.56 -0.81
CA ILE A 24 -9.97 1.15 0.53
C ILE A 24 -10.44 0.08 1.52
N ILE A 25 -11.47 -0.69 1.17
CA ILE A 25 -11.99 -1.78 2.02
C ILE A 25 -10.89 -2.80 2.33
N VAL A 26 -10.12 -3.22 1.32
CA VAL A 26 -9.02 -4.18 1.48
C VAL A 26 -7.93 -3.64 2.41
N LYS A 27 -7.59 -2.35 2.32
CA LYS A 27 -6.60 -1.72 3.21
C LYS A 27 -7.10 -1.64 4.66
N LEU A 28 -8.37 -1.31 4.86
CA LEU A 28 -9.00 -1.32 6.18
C LEU A 28 -9.06 -2.74 6.78
N LEU A 29 -9.47 -3.73 5.99
CA LEU A 29 -9.45 -5.14 6.40
C LEU A 29 -8.03 -5.60 6.72
N GLY A 30 -7.03 -5.14 5.98
CA GLY A 30 -5.62 -5.42 6.26
C GLY A 30 -5.16 -4.86 7.61
N PHE A 31 -5.61 -3.68 7.99
CA PHE A 31 -5.33 -3.11 9.31
C PHE A 31 -6.06 -3.88 10.42
N ILE A 32 -7.38 -4.16 10.24
CA ILE A 32 -8.20 -4.96 11.16
C ILE A 32 -7.60 -6.36 11.35
N TYR A 33 -6.95 -6.92 10.33
CA TYR A 33 -6.25 -8.19 10.42
C TYR A 33 -4.95 -8.09 11.22
N LYS A 34 -4.10 -7.11 10.89
CA LYS A 34 -2.73 -7.04 11.43
C LYS A 34 -2.68 -6.67 12.91
N VAL A 35 -3.61 -5.84 13.41
CA VAL A 35 -3.61 -5.43 14.83
C VAL A 35 -3.93 -6.60 15.78
N PRO A 36 -5.02 -7.37 15.62
CA PRO A 36 -5.23 -8.56 16.45
C PRO A 36 -4.15 -9.63 16.23
N LEU A 37 -3.67 -9.78 14.98
CA LEU A 37 -2.61 -10.74 14.69
C LEU A 37 -1.33 -10.44 15.46
N GLN A 38 -0.94 -9.15 15.56
CA GLN A 38 0.19 -8.71 16.38
C GLN A 38 0.02 -9.12 17.85
N ASN A 39 -1.19 -8.96 18.41
CA ASN A 39 -1.47 -9.34 19.78
C ASN A 39 -1.45 -10.86 20.00
N ILE A 40 -1.78 -11.67 18.99
CA ILE A 40 -1.68 -13.14 19.05
C ILE A 40 -0.22 -13.59 18.93
N LEU A 41 0.52 -13.05 17.96
CA LEU A 41 1.88 -13.47 17.62
C LEU A 41 2.96 -12.86 18.52
N GLN A 42 2.63 -11.83 19.28
CA GLN A 42 3.58 -10.97 19.98
C GLN A 42 4.59 -10.35 19.00
N GLU A 43 5.58 -9.62 19.51
CA GLU A 43 6.55 -8.89 18.68
C GLU A 43 7.36 -9.82 17.80
N ARG A 44 7.89 -10.89 18.38
CA ARG A 44 8.79 -11.85 17.73
C ARG A 44 8.09 -12.65 16.64
N GLY A 45 6.92 -13.20 16.94
CA GLY A 45 6.14 -13.95 15.95
C GLY A 45 5.64 -13.06 14.80
N PHE A 46 5.36 -11.78 15.07
CA PHE A 46 5.03 -10.82 14.04
C PHE A 46 6.24 -10.48 13.13
N GLY A 47 7.45 -10.53 13.69
CA GLY A 47 8.70 -10.49 12.93
C GLY A 47 8.78 -11.65 11.94
N TYR A 48 8.52 -12.90 12.39
CA TYR A 48 8.50 -14.09 11.52
C TYR A 48 7.47 -13.99 10.41
N PHE A 49 6.26 -13.55 10.74
CA PHE A 49 5.18 -13.30 9.78
C PHE A 49 5.61 -12.32 8.68
N ASN A 50 6.19 -11.17 9.05
CA ASN A 50 6.60 -10.16 8.07
C ASN A 50 7.83 -10.58 7.25
N THR A 51 8.73 -11.40 7.79
CA THR A 51 9.85 -11.98 7.03
C THR A 51 9.37 -12.80 5.84
N ALA A 52 8.31 -13.60 6.03
CA ALA A 52 7.69 -14.32 4.91
C ALA A 52 7.15 -13.36 3.85
N TYR A 53 6.55 -12.24 4.26
CA TYR A 53 6.08 -11.21 3.33
C TYR A 53 7.22 -10.47 2.62
N ASP A 54 8.35 -10.23 3.25
CA ASP A 54 9.50 -9.58 2.62
C ASP A 54 9.99 -10.38 1.39
N VAL A 55 10.10 -11.71 1.55
CA VAL A 55 10.45 -12.61 0.44
C VAL A 55 9.33 -12.68 -0.61
N TYR A 56 8.10 -12.86 -0.14
CA TYR A 56 6.93 -13.01 -1.03
C TYR A 56 6.66 -11.76 -1.86
N ASN A 57 6.85 -10.56 -1.32
CA ASN A 57 6.56 -9.31 -2.02
C ASN A 57 7.39 -9.13 -3.30
N VAL A 58 8.62 -9.65 -3.35
CA VAL A 58 9.42 -9.64 -4.58
C VAL A 58 8.74 -10.46 -5.66
N LEU A 59 8.32 -11.69 -5.34
CA LEU A 59 7.62 -12.58 -6.28
C LEU A 59 6.21 -12.06 -6.61
N LEU A 60 5.53 -11.47 -5.63
CA LEU A 60 4.23 -10.82 -5.80
C LEU A 60 4.30 -9.72 -6.85
N MET A 61 5.31 -8.83 -6.78
CA MET A 61 5.44 -7.74 -7.75
C MET A 61 5.70 -8.24 -9.16
N ILE A 62 6.49 -9.30 -9.32
CA ILE A 62 6.69 -9.96 -10.62
C ILE A 62 5.36 -10.45 -11.18
N SER A 63 4.49 -10.99 -10.32
CA SER A 63 3.23 -11.62 -10.73
C SER A 63 2.06 -10.65 -10.90
N THR A 64 2.05 -9.51 -10.19
CA THR A 64 0.86 -8.65 -10.08
C THR A 64 0.96 -7.33 -10.79
N THR A 65 2.14 -6.93 -11.28
CA THR A 65 2.34 -5.61 -11.90
C THR A 65 2.45 -5.67 -13.43
N GLY A 66 3.58 -6.01 -13.99
CA GLY A 66 3.82 -5.91 -15.44
C GLY A 66 2.96 -6.85 -16.27
N LEU A 67 2.88 -8.12 -15.88
CA LEU A 67 2.16 -9.14 -16.66
C LEU A 67 0.64 -8.86 -16.76
N PRO A 68 -0.10 -8.57 -15.67
CA PRO A 68 -1.54 -8.27 -15.78
C PRO A 68 -1.83 -7.02 -16.60
N VAL A 69 -0.96 -5.99 -16.51
CA VAL A 69 -1.08 -4.77 -17.31
C VAL A 69 -0.88 -5.09 -18.80
N ALA A 70 0.11 -5.89 -19.14
CA ALA A 70 0.35 -6.33 -20.52
C ALA A 70 -0.84 -7.14 -21.08
N VAL A 71 -1.35 -8.10 -20.29
CA VAL A 71 -2.54 -8.89 -20.66
C VAL A 71 -3.74 -7.99 -20.88
N SER A 72 -4.01 -7.08 -19.95
CA SER A 72 -5.13 -6.14 -20.04
C SER A 72 -5.03 -5.27 -21.31
N ARG A 73 -3.85 -4.72 -21.61
CA ARG A 73 -3.60 -3.90 -22.81
C ARG A 73 -3.83 -4.70 -24.09
N MET A 74 -3.24 -5.89 -24.20
CA MET A 74 -3.36 -6.72 -25.39
C MET A 74 -4.79 -7.19 -25.62
N ILE A 75 -5.52 -7.56 -24.56
CA ILE A 75 -6.92 -7.96 -24.63
C ILE A 75 -7.81 -6.78 -25.06
N SER A 76 -7.58 -5.59 -24.48
CA SER A 76 -8.31 -4.36 -24.87
C SER A 76 -8.12 -4.03 -26.35
N GLN A 77 -6.89 -4.19 -26.87
CA GLN A 77 -6.61 -4.00 -28.30
C GLN A 77 -7.34 -5.03 -29.18
N ALA A 78 -7.29 -6.30 -28.79
CA ALA A 78 -7.98 -7.36 -29.54
C ALA A 78 -9.51 -7.19 -29.50
N GLN A 79 -10.04 -6.73 -28.37
CA GLN A 79 -11.48 -6.45 -28.21
C GLN A 79 -11.95 -5.27 -29.03
N ALA A 80 -11.13 -4.23 -29.17
CA ALA A 80 -11.44 -3.08 -30.04
C ALA A 80 -11.53 -3.47 -31.53
N LEU A 81 -10.93 -4.59 -31.90
CA LEU A 81 -10.96 -5.17 -33.26
C LEU A 81 -11.95 -6.34 -33.37
N ASP A 82 -12.78 -6.59 -32.36
CA ASP A 82 -13.69 -7.71 -32.24
C ASP A 82 -13.04 -9.09 -32.52
N ASN A 83 -11.71 -9.20 -32.28
CA ASN A 83 -10.93 -10.40 -32.51
C ASN A 83 -10.93 -11.32 -31.28
N TYR A 84 -12.00 -12.08 -31.10
CA TYR A 84 -12.20 -12.97 -29.96
C TYR A 84 -11.23 -14.17 -29.95
N ALA A 85 -10.81 -14.63 -31.14
CA ALA A 85 -9.80 -15.68 -31.23
C ALA A 85 -8.46 -15.24 -30.65
N GLN A 86 -8.05 -14.00 -30.91
CA GLN A 86 -6.84 -13.42 -30.34
C GLN A 86 -6.96 -13.23 -28.82
N ILE A 87 -8.13 -12.85 -28.29
CA ILE A 87 -8.37 -12.73 -26.84
C ILE A 87 -8.15 -14.09 -26.16
N ARG A 88 -8.74 -15.17 -26.70
CA ARG A 88 -8.53 -16.53 -26.18
C ARG A 88 -7.05 -16.94 -26.21
N LYS A 89 -6.34 -16.61 -27.30
CA LYS A 89 -4.92 -16.91 -27.46
C LYS A 89 -4.08 -16.18 -26.43
N ILE A 90 -4.30 -14.86 -26.25
CA ILE A 90 -3.60 -14.04 -25.24
C ILE A 90 -3.80 -14.63 -23.86
N TYR A 91 -5.05 -14.94 -23.48
CA TYR A 91 -5.34 -15.53 -22.18
C TYR A 91 -4.64 -16.89 -21.99
N SER A 92 -4.70 -17.78 -22.96
CA SER A 92 -4.08 -19.10 -22.90
C SER A 92 -2.55 -19.01 -22.77
N VAL A 93 -1.91 -18.14 -23.56
CA VAL A 93 -0.45 -17.92 -23.49
C VAL A 93 -0.06 -17.30 -22.17
N SER A 94 -0.79 -16.26 -21.74
CA SER A 94 -0.55 -15.60 -20.45
C SER A 94 -0.69 -16.54 -19.28
N MET A 95 -1.75 -17.37 -19.25
CA MET A 95 -1.96 -18.36 -18.18
C MET A 95 -0.78 -19.33 -18.07
N LYS A 96 -0.20 -19.78 -19.21
CA LYS A 96 1.00 -20.64 -19.19
C LYS A 96 2.19 -19.93 -18.57
N VAL A 97 2.44 -18.64 -18.93
CA VAL A 97 3.53 -17.84 -18.37
C VAL A 97 3.32 -17.66 -16.86
N PHE A 98 2.12 -17.29 -16.44
CA PHE A 98 1.80 -17.12 -15.02
C PHE A 98 1.96 -18.41 -14.22
N LEU A 99 1.49 -19.54 -14.76
CA LEU A 99 1.66 -20.85 -14.12
C LEU A 99 3.13 -21.23 -13.99
N THR A 100 3.94 -21.00 -15.02
CA THR A 100 5.38 -21.28 -14.96
C THR A 100 6.05 -20.44 -13.86
N ILE A 101 5.81 -19.13 -13.83
CA ILE A 101 6.35 -18.23 -12.80
C ILE A 101 5.85 -18.66 -11.40
N GLY A 102 4.56 -18.97 -11.29
CA GLY A 102 3.94 -19.39 -10.03
C GLY A 102 4.52 -20.69 -9.50
N VAL A 103 4.67 -21.71 -10.33
CA VAL A 103 5.27 -23.00 -9.95
C VAL A 103 6.73 -22.82 -9.54
N VAL A 104 7.53 -22.14 -10.36
CA VAL A 104 8.96 -21.88 -10.07
C VAL A 104 9.10 -21.09 -8.77
N GLY A 105 8.35 -20.00 -8.59
CA GLY A 105 8.38 -19.19 -7.37
C GLY A 105 7.94 -19.97 -6.12
N THR A 106 6.88 -20.78 -6.24
CA THR A 106 6.43 -21.68 -5.15
C THR A 106 7.52 -22.67 -4.77
N LEU A 107 8.13 -23.32 -5.75
CA LEU A 107 9.22 -24.30 -5.49
C LEU A 107 10.43 -23.64 -4.85
N ILE A 108 10.84 -22.45 -5.33
CA ILE A 108 11.95 -21.69 -4.72
C ILE A 108 11.62 -21.39 -3.26
N MET A 109 10.45 -20.83 -2.95
CA MET A 109 10.08 -20.50 -1.58
C MET A 109 9.95 -21.73 -0.68
N LEU A 110 9.43 -22.85 -1.20
CA LEU A 110 9.20 -24.06 -0.42
C LEU A 110 10.51 -24.81 -0.15
N VAL A 111 11.34 -25.03 -1.17
CA VAL A 111 12.60 -25.78 -1.06
C VAL A 111 13.63 -24.99 -0.27
N PHE A 112 13.74 -23.69 -0.48
CA PHE A 112 14.71 -22.83 0.14
C PHE A 112 14.16 -22.03 1.34
N CYS A 113 13.02 -22.44 1.94
CA CYS A 113 12.37 -21.67 3.01
C CYS A 113 13.30 -21.38 4.21
N ARG A 114 14.14 -22.32 4.61
CA ARG A 114 15.12 -22.12 5.70
C ARG A 114 16.24 -21.17 5.29
N GLN A 115 16.83 -21.38 4.10
CA GLN A 115 17.90 -20.54 3.58
C GLN A 115 17.43 -19.10 3.38
N LEU A 116 16.20 -18.91 2.88
CA LEU A 116 15.57 -17.59 2.72
C LEU A 116 15.33 -16.93 4.08
N SER A 117 14.93 -17.69 5.10
CA SER A 117 14.81 -17.18 6.47
C SER A 117 16.16 -16.68 6.98
N VAL A 118 17.21 -17.51 6.93
CA VAL A 118 18.57 -17.13 7.36
C VAL A 118 19.11 -15.95 6.55
N MET A 119 18.85 -15.91 5.26
CA MET A 119 19.28 -14.81 4.39
C MET A 119 18.72 -13.46 4.84
N VAL A 120 17.45 -13.42 5.25
CA VAL A 120 16.73 -12.18 5.61
C VAL A 120 16.96 -11.81 7.08
N THR A 121 16.87 -12.78 8.02
CA THR A 121 16.84 -12.51 9.47
C THR A 121 17.98 -13.13 10.27
N THR A 122 18.94 -13.78 9.61
CA THR A 122 20.10 -14.46 10.25
C THR A 122 19.74 -15.68 11.10
N ASN A 123 18.48 -16.13 11.09
CA ASN A 123 18.01 -17.35 11.76
C ASN A 123 16.95 -18.09 10.93
N GLU A 124 16.62 -19.32 11.35
CA GLU A 124 15.67 -20.18 10.64
C GLU A 124 14.21 -19.98 11.07
N ASN A 125 13.91 -19.19 12.11
CA ASN A 125 12.60 -19.18 12.77
C ASN A 125 11.42 -18.78 11.87
N SER A 126 11.67 -18.08 10.76
CA SER A 126 10.65 -17.70 9.80
C SER A 126 10.32 -18.76 8.73
N TRP A 127 11.03 -19.94 8.73
CA TRP A 127 10.89 -20.94 7.69
C TRP A 127 9.45 -21.45 7.51
N ALA A 128 8.74 -21.69 8.61
CA ALA A 128 7.38 -22.22 8.56
C ALA A 128 6.40 -21.21 7.95
N ALA A 129 6.56 -19.91 8.25
CA ALA A 129 5.79 -18.85 7.65
C ALA A 129 6.07 -18.71 6.14
N ILE A 130 7.35 -18.81 5.72
CA ILE A 130 7.76 -18.79 4.31
C ILE A 130 7.17 -20.01 3.58
N ALA A 131 7.28 -21.20 4.16
CA ALA A 131 6.73 -22.43 3.58
C ALA A 131 5.19 -22.37 3.44
N ALA A 132 4.48 -21.87 4.46
CA ALA A 132 3.03 -21.70 4.43
C ALA A 132 2.55 -20.67 3.38
N LEU A 133 3.40 -19.67 3.06
CA LEU A 133 3.10 -18.65 2.05
C LEU A 133 3.45 -19.10 0.63
N SER A 134 4.32 -20.09 0.48
CA SER A 134 4.81 -20.52 -0.84
C SER A 134 3.71 -20.90 -1.83
N PRO A 135 2.61 -21.63 -1.48
CA PRO A 135 1.54 -21.95 -2.43
C PRO A 135 0.79 -20.70 -2.92
N CYS A 136 0.82 -19.63 -2.11
CA CYS A 136 0.17 -18.36 -2.49
C CYS A 136 0.80 -17.74 -3.74
N VAL A 137 2.09 -17.98 -4.02
CA VAL A 137 2.76 -17.48 -5.24
C VAL A 137 2.09 -18.03 -6.49
N LEU A 138 1.80 -19.33 -6.53
CA LEU A 138 1.07 -19.94 -7.64
C LEU A 138 -0.36 -19.42 -7.75
N LEU A 139 -1.06 -19.35 -6.62
CA LEU A 139 -2.44 -18.88 -6.57
C LEU A 139 -2.58 -17.44 -7.03
N ILE A 140 -1.67 -16.55 -6.61
CA ILE A 140 -1.72 -15.13 -7.01
C ILE A 140 -1.36 -14.95 -8.49
N CYS A 141 -0.52 -15.80 -9.08
CA CYS A 141 -0.29 -15.84 -10.51
C CYS A 141 -1.58 -16.16 -11.27
N ILE A 142 -2.33 -17.16 -10.83
CA ILE A 142 -3.63 -17.52 -11.43
C ILE A 142 -4.64 -16.38 -11.27
N VAL A 143 -4.73 -15.78 -10.07
CA VAL A 143 -5.59 -14.62 -9.81
C VAL A 143 -5.23 -13.45 -10.73
N SER A 144 -3.94 -13.16 -10.91
CA SER A 144 -3.44 -12.06 -11.73
C SER A 144 -3.75 -12.24 -13.21
N ALA A 145 -3.66 -13.48 -13.73
CA ALA A 145 -4.07 -13.79 -15.10
C ALA A 145 -5.56 -13.51 -15.35
N HIS A 146 -6.43 -13.92 -14.43
CA HIS A 146 -7.86 -13.63 -14.53
C HIS A 146 -8.18 -12.15 -14.37
N ARG A 147 -7.54 -11.47 -13.39
CA ARG A 147 -7.72 -10.02 -13.19
C ARG A 147 -7.29 -9.23 -14.43
N GLY A 148 -6.13 -9.55 -15.02
CA GLY A 148 -5.68 -8.94 -16.27
C GLY A 148 -6.66 -9.15 -17.42
N PHE A 149 -7.26 -10.34 -17.52
CA PHE A 149 -8.30 -10.65 -18.51
C PHE A 149 -9.54 -9.77 -18.33
N PHE A 150 -10.11 -9.68 -17.12
CA PHE A 150 -11.31 -8.86 -16.88
C PHE A 150 -11.04 -7.37 -17.03
N GLN A 151 -9.89 -6.89 -16.58
CA GLN A 151 -9.48 -5.50 -16.75
C GLN A 151 -9.34 -5.14 -18.24
N GLY A 152 -8.80 -6.07 -19.06
CA GLY A 152 -8.71 -5.90 -20.50
C GLY A 152 -10.07 -5.80 -21.19
N GLN A 153 -11.09 -6.40 -20.62
CA GLN A 153 -12.50 -6.28 -21.09
C GLN A 153 -13.23 -5.06 -20.50
N SER A 154 -12.52 -4.15 -19.82
CA SER A 154 -13.10 -2.99 -19.13
C SER A 154 -14.13 -3.38 -18.04
N ASN A 155 -14.04 -4.59 -17.49
CA ASN A 155 -14.89 -5.08 -16.40
C ASN A 155 -14.08 -5.19 -15.10
N MET A 156 -14.14 -4.13 -14.28
CA MET A 156 -13.40 -4.07 -13.02
C MET A 156 -14.08 -4.80 -11.86
N THR A 157 -15.36 -5.16 -11.99
CA THR A 157 -16.14 -5.77 -10.91
C THR A 157 -15.56 -7.09 -10.42
N PRO A 158 -15.20 -8.08 -11.28
CA PRO A 158 -14.63 -9.34 -10.80
C PRO A 158 -13.29 -9.14 -10.07
N THR A 159 -12.47 -8.19 -10.54
CA THR A 159 -11.21 -7.83 -9.88
C THR A 159 -11.47 -7.29 -8.48
N SER A 160 -12.37 -6.32 -8.34
CA SER A 160 -12.69 -5.67 -7.06
C SER A 160 -13.29 -6.64 -6.04
N VAL A 161 -14.28 -7.42 -6.46
CA VAL A 161 -14.95 -8.40 -5.59
C VAL A 161 -13.98 -9.49 -5.14
N SER A 162 -13.12 -9.99 -6.04
CA SER A 162 -12.11 -10.99 -5.68
C SER A 162 -11.12 -10.49 -4.64
N GLN A 163 -10.74 -9.21 -4.68
CA GLN A 163 -9.85 -8.60 -3.68
C GLN A 163 -10.51 -8.50 -2.30
N VAL A 164 -11.80 -8.14 -2.26
CA VAL A 164 -12.54 -8.06 -1.00
C VAL A 164 -12.71 -9.45 -0.38
N TYR A 165 -13.11 -10.47 -1.17
CA TYR A 165 -13.21 -11.84 -0.66
C TYR A 165 -11.87 -12.36 -0.15
N GLU A 166 -10.79 -12.15 -0.89
CA GLU A 166 -9.44 -12.51 -0.46
C GLU A 166 -9.10 -11.88 0.90
N ALA A 167 -9.40 -10.59 1.08
CA ALA A 167 -9.12 -9.89 2.33
C ALA A 167 -10.00 -10.38 3.50
N MET A 168 -11.30 -10.62 3.27
CA MET A 168 -12.21 -11.12 4.30
C MET A 168 -11.81 -12.52 4.79
N ILE A 169 -11.52 -13.43 3.86
CA ILE A 169 -11.09 -14.80 4.18
C ILE A 169 -9.76 -14.79 4.91
N ARG A 170 -8.82 -13.91 4.51
CA ARG A 170 -7.54 -13.72 5.22
C ARG A 170 -7.75 -13.35 6.68
N VAL A 171 -8.67 -12.43 6.98
CA VAL A 171 -8.97 -12.02 8.36
C VAL A 171 -9.43 -13.22 9.18
N VAL A 172 -10.46 -13.93 8.69
CA VAL A 172 -11.08 -15.04 9.44
C VAL A 172 -10.10 -16.21 9.63
N PHE A 173 -9.55 -16.73 8.52
CA PHE A 173 -8.69 -17.91 8.57
C PHE A 173 -7.29 -17.60 9.09
N GLY A 174 -6.79 -16.37 8.91
CA GLY A 174 -5.49 -15.98 9.41
C GLY A 174 -5.49 -15.78 10.92
N LEU A 175 -6.47 -15.06 11.48
CA LEU A 175 -6.56 -14.91 12.93
C LEU A 175 -6.89 -16.25 13.60
N GLY A 176 -7.85 -17.01 13.05
CA GLY A 176 -8.20 -18.32 13.55
C GLY A 176 -7.01 -19.30 13.47
N GLY A 177 -6.29 -19.33 12.36
CA GLY A 177 -5.12 -20.17 12.16
C GLY A 177 -3.98 -19.82 13.11
N ALA A 178 -3.66 -18.54 13.29
CA ALA A 178 -2.64 -18.09 14.23
C ALA A 178 -2.97 -18.50 15.67
N TYR A 179 -4.21 -18.23 16.11
CA TYR A 179 -4.67 -18.57 17.46
C TYR A 179 -4.67 -20.08 17.71
N LEU A 180 -5.21 -20.87 16.77
CA LEU A 180 -5.26 -22.34 16.91
C LEU A 180 -3.86 -22.97 16.93
N MET A 181 -2.94 -22.52 16.07
CA MET A 181 -1.58 -23.03 16.06
C MET A 181 -0.81 -22.64 17.33
N LEU A 182 -0.98 -21.41 17.82
CA LEU A 182 -0.38 -20.99 19.09
C LEU A 182 -0.89 -21.86 20.24
N LYS A 183 -2.22 -22.06 20.34
CA LYS A 183 -2.83 -22.87 21.40
C LYS A 183 -2.39 -24.34 21.36
N LYS A 184 -2.23 -24.92 20.15
CA LYS A 184 -1.86 -26.34 19.99
C LYS A 184 -0.38 -26.61 20.20
N THR A 185 0.48 -25.71 19.73
CA THR A 185 1.94 -25.97 19.68
C THR A 185 2.73 -25.16 20.72
N GLY A 186 2.16 -24.09 21.27
CA GLY A 186 2.89 -23.13 22.11
C GLY A 186 3.98 -22.35 21.38
N SER A 187 4.13 -22.53 20.05
CA SER A 187 5.24 -22.01 19.26
C SER A 187 4.81 -20.84 18.37
N LEU A 188 5.51 -19.72 18.49
CA LEU A 188 5.30 -18.54 17.65
C LEU A 188 5.64 -18.79 16.18
N VAL A 189 6.57 -19.74 15.91
CA VAL A 189 6.94 -20.15 14.54
C VAL A 189 5.73 -20.72 13.79
N TYR A 190 5.03 -21.68 14.41
CA TYR A 190 3.84 -22.27 13.82
C TYR A 190 2.62 -21.34 13.88
N ALA A 191 2.53 -20.50 14.90
CA ALA A 191 1.48 -19.48 14.98
C ALA A 191 1.60 -18.46 13.82
N ALA A 192 2.81 -18.02 13.49
CA ALA A 192 3.05 -17.17 12.33
C ALA A 192 2.66 -17.85 11.00
N ALA A 193 3.00 -19.14 10.86
CA ALA A 193 2.57 -19.94 9.70
C ALA A 193 1.04 -20.08 9.63
N GLY A 194 0.35 -20.24 10.77
CA GLY A 194 -1.10 -20.26 10.86
C GLY A 194 -1.73 -18.92 10.42
N GLY A 195 -1.13 -17.80 10.81
CA GLY A 195 -1.52 -16.47 10.31
C GLY A 195 -1.39 -16.37 8.79
N ILE A 196 -0.26 -16.79 8.26
CA ILE A 196 0.02 -16.81 6.83
C ILE A 196 -0.96 -17.71 6.05
N PHE A 197 -1.38 -18.82 6.62
CA PHE A 197 -2.35 -19.71 5.96
C PHE A 197 -3.64 -19.00 5.55
N GLY A 198 -4.07 -17.98 6.32
CA GLY A 198 -5.21 -17.15 5.94
C GLY A 198 -5.03 -16.42 4.61
N VAL A 199 -3.80 -16.05 4.25
CA VAL A 199 -3.48 -15.42 2.95
C VAL A 199 -3.68 -16.43 1.82
N THR A 200 -3.13 -17.62 2.00
CA THR A 200 -3.28 -18.73 1.03
C THR A 200 -4.76 -19.11 0.86
N ALA A 201 -5.51 -19.25 1.95
CA ALA A 201 -6.95 -19.50 1.92
C ALA A 201 -7.73 -18.40 1.18
N GLY A 202 -7.38 -17.13 1.42
CA GLY A 202 -7.96 -16.00 0.70
C GLY A 202 -7.71 -16.06 -0.80
N CYS A 203 -6.49 -16.38 -1.22
CA CYS A 203 -6.15 -16.57 -2.63
C CYS A 203 -6.91 -17.74 -3.28
N ILE A 204 -7.12 -18.87 -2.57
CA ILE A 204 -7.92 -19.98 -3.07
C ILE A 204 -9.35 -19.53 -3.39
N VAL A 205 -10.00 -18.81 -2.47
CA VAL A 205 -11.36 -18.29 -2.68
C VAL A 205 -11.40 -17.29 -3.85
N ALA A 206 -10.39 -16.42 -3.97
CA ALA A 206 -10.28 -15.52 -5.10
C ALA A 206 -10.15 -16.27 -6.45
N VAL A 207 -9.34 -17.33 -6.50
CA VAL A 207 -9.20 -18.20 -7.69
C VAL A 207 -10.54 -18.84 -8.07
N ILE A 208 -11.23 -19.45 -7.09
CA ILE A 208 -12.52 -20.09 -7.31
C ILE A 208 -13.54 -19.08 -7.87
N TYR A 209 -13.67 -17.94 -7.22
CA TYR A 209 -14.58 -16.89 -7.65
C TYR A 209 -14.28 -16.41 -9.09
N LEU A 210 -13.01 -16.08 -9.38
CA LEU A 210 -12.61 -15.58 -10.69
C LEU A 210 -12.77 -16.65 -11.77
N ARG A 211 -12.54 -17.91 -11.47
CA ARG A 211 -12.72 -19.01 -12.41
C ARG A 211 -14.20 -19.23 -12.76
N ILE A 212 -15.10 -19.10 -11.78
CA ILE A 212 -16.55 -19.12 -12.03
C ILE A 212 -16.97 -17.97 -12.95
N GLN A 213 -16.48 -16.75 -12.68
CA GLN A 213 -16.78 -15.61 -13.53
C GLN A 213 -16.19 -15.74 -14.93
N PHE A 214 -14.98 -16.29 -15.03
CA PHE A 214 -14.34 -16.56 -16.31
C PHE A 214 -15.14 -17.58 -17.15
N GLY A 215 -15.65 -18.65 -16.53
CA GLY A 215 -16.51 -19.64 -17.22
C GLY A 215 -17.72 -18.99 -17.89
N LYS A 216 -18.39 -18.05 -17.21
CA LYS A 216 -19.52 -17.29 -17.76
C LYS A 216 -19.11 -16.39 -18.93
N SER A 217 -17.98 -15.70 -18.83
CA SER A 217 -17.47 -14.82 -19.88
C SER A 217 -16.93 -15.60 -21.09
N ASN A 218 -16.33 -16.76 -20.87
CA ASN A 218 -15.73 -17.57 -21.93
C ASN A 218 -16.78 -18.18 -22.89
N GLN A 219 -18.00 -18.47 -22.44
CA GLN A 219 -19.09 -18.93 -23.29
C GLN A 219 -19.41 -17.92 -24.41
N ILE A 220 -19.38 -16.63 -24.08
CA ILE A 220 -19.60 -15.56 -25.08
C ILE A 220 -18.41 -15.47 -26.04
N LEU A 221 -17.19 -15.61 -25.53
CA LEU A 221 -15.97 -15.53 -26.34
C LEU A 221 -15.83 -16.70 -27.33
N GLN A 222 -16.37 -17.88 -27.00
CA GLN A 222 -16.32 -19.05 -27.91
C GLN A 222 -17.16 -18.86 -29.18
N GLN A 223 -18.17 -18.01 -29.16
CA GLN A 223 -19.06 -17.73 -30.29
C GLN A 223 -18.45 -16.69 -31.28
N GLY A 224 -17.39 -15.98 -30.88
CA GLY A 224 -16.76 -14.95 -31.70
C GLY A 224 -15.61 -15.50 -32.58
N GLY A 225 -15.48 -14.92 -33.78
CA GLY A 225 -14.45 -15.26 -34.77
C GLY A 225 -13.18 -14.42 -34.66
N GLY A 226 -12.38 -14.46 -35.71
CA GLY A 226 -11.15 -13.71 -35.91
C GLY A 226 -9.93 -14.61 -36.09
N GLU A 227 -8.82 -14.04 -36.51
CA GLU A 227 -7.54 -14.74 -36.67
C GLU A 227 -6.64 -14.49 -35.45
N ALA A 228 -6.09 -15.55 -34.88
CA ALA A 228 -5.17 -15.48 -33.76
C ALA A 228 -3.71 -15.52 -34.25
N LYS A 229 -2.88 -14.66 -33.74
CA LYS A 229 -1.43 -14.70 -33.92
C LYS A 229 -0.85 -15.99 -33.36
N SER A 230 0.35 -16.37 -33.83
CA SER A 230 1.04 -17.55 -33.29
C SER A 230 1.31 -17.37 -31.78
N GLY A 231 1.34 -18.48 -31.03
CA GLY A 231 1.62 -18.44 -29.58
C GLY A 231 2.97 -17.81 -29.25
N ARG A 232 3.99 -18.03 -30.10
CA ARG A 232 5.34 -17.45 -29.93
C ARG A 232 5.33 -15.94 -30.11
N GLN A 233 4.59 -15.45 -31.09
CA GLN A 233 4.45 -14.02 -31.34
C GLN A 233 3.67 -13.34 -30.20
N THR A 234 2.55 -13.92 -29.77
CA THR A 234 1.77 -13.43 -28.62
C THR A 234 2.62 -13.39 -27.34
N MET A 235 3.44 -14.42 -27.09
CA MET A 235 4.36 -14.45 -25.96
C MET A 235 5.41 -13.34 -26.03
N LYS A 236 6.01 -13.12 -27.21
CA LYS A 236 6.99 -12.06 -27.42
C LYS A 236 6.39 -10.68 -27.15
N GLU A 237 5.22 -10.40 -27.69
CA GLU A 237 4.49 -9.14 -27.47
C GLU A 237 4.17 -8.94 -25.99
N LEU A 238 3.70 -9.99 -25.29
CA LEU A 238 3.41 -9.97 -23.87
C LEU A 238 4.66 -9.60 -23.04
N LEU A 239 5.79 -10.27 -23.30
CA LEU A 239 7.03 -10.05 -22.54
C LEU A 239 7.65 -8.66 -22.81
N VAL A 240 7.58 -8.16 -24.05
CA VAL A 240 8.07 -6.81 -24.39
C VAL A 240 7.35 -5.72 -23.58
N ILE A 241 6.06 -5.90 -23.31
CA ILE A 241 5.29 -4.96 -22.50
C ILE A 241 5.51 -5.22 -21.00
N ALA A 242 5.49 -6.48 -20.58
CA ALA A 242 5.50 -6.86 -19.18
C ALA A 242 6.84 -6.63 -18.49
N VAL A 243 7.95 -6.99 -19.14
CA VAL A 243 9.29 -7.01 -18.51
C VAL A 243 9.73 -5.63 -18.01
N PRO A 244 9.65 -4.53 -18.78
CA PRO A 244 10.06 -3.21 -18.28
C PRO A 244 9.25 -2.77 -17.05
N ILE A 245 7.93 -2.98 -17.06
CA ILE A 245 7.03 -2.62 -15.96
C ILE A 245 7.37 -3.45 -14.72
N THR A 246 7.58 -4.75 -14.91
CA THR A 246 7.93 -5.69 -13.82
C THR A 246 9.28 -5.33 -13.20
N LEU A 247 10.31 -5.03 -14.02
CA LEU A 247 11.63 -4.68 -13.51
C LEU A 247 11.61 -3.42 -12.64
N GLY A 248 10.86 -2.40 -13.03
CA GLY A 248 10.66 -1.19 -12.22
C GLY A 248 10.02 -1.50 -10.86
N SER A 249 8.93 -2.24 -10.86
CA SER A 249 8.19 -2.56 -9.62
C SER A 249 8.92 -3.57 -8.73
N ALA A 250 9.52 -4.60 -9.33
CA ALA A 250 10.29 -5.60 -8.59
C ALA A 250 11.58 -5.00 -8.02
N GLY A 251 12.21 -4.06 -8.73
CA GLY A 251 13.40 -3.36 -8.27
C GLY A 251 13.20 -2.67 -6.93
N LEU A 252 12.07 -1.99 -6.73
CA LEU A 252 11.72 -1.37 -5.46
C LEU A 252 11.55 -2.41 -4.33
N GLN A 253 10.94 -3.55 -4.60
CA GLN A 253 10.77 -4.61 -3.60
C GLN A 253 12.09 -5.31 -3.26
N ILE A 254 12.95 -5.47 -4.24
CA ILE A 254 14.30 -5.99 -4.02
C ILE A 254 15.10 -5.04 -3.11
N ILE A 255 15.02 -3.72 -3.32
CA ILE A 255 15.66 -2.74 -2.44
C ILE A 255 15.10 -2.82 -1.02
N ASN A 256 13.77 -2.96 -0.85
CA ASN A 256 13.15 -3.13 0.46
C ASN A 256 13.61 -4.43 1.15
N LEU A 257 13.77 -5.52 0.39
CA LEU A 257 14.31 -6.78 0.93
C LEU A 257 15.76 -6.62 1.38
N PHE A 258 16.61 -5.99 0.56
CA PHE A 258 18.00 -5.68 0.93
C PHE A 258 18.08 -4.77 2.16
N ASP A 259 17.21 -3.77 2.26
CA ASP A 259 17.11 -2.92 3.43
C ASP A 259 16.85 -3.73 4.70
N THR A 260 15.88 -4.66 4.63
CA THR A 260 15.58 -5.57 5.74
C THR A 260 16.79 -6.44 6.10
N MET A 261 17.46 -7.04 5.11
CA MET A 261 18.66 -7.84 5.34
C MET A 261 19.79 -7.04 5.99
N ILE A 262 19.95 -5.80 5.57
CA ILE A 262 21.02 -4.92 6.06
C ILE A 262 20.78 -4.54 7.51
N TYR A 263 19.60 -4.03 7.86
CA TYR A 263 19.37 -3.64 9.26
C TYR A 263 19.38 -4.85 10.20
N MET A 264 18.89 -6.03 9.77
CA MET A 264 18.96 -7.26 10.57
C MET A 264 20.42 -7.67 10.82
N ARG A 265 21.27 -7.65 9.79
CA ARG A 265 22.71 -7.95 9.93
C ARG A 265 23.46 -6.91 10.76
N ARG A 266 23.02 -5.63 10.75
CA ARG A 266 23.63 -4.61 11.62
C ARG A 266 23.24 -4.82 13.08
N LEU A 267 22.01 -5.21 13.39
CA LEU A 267 21.59 -5.55 14.74
C LEU A 267 22.37 -6.76 15.29
N THR A 268 22.46 -7.85 14.52
CA THR A 268 23.12 -9.08 14.97
C THR A 268 24.66 -9.03 14.90
N GLY A 269 25.22 -8.34 13.90
CA GLY A 269 26.66 -8.26 13.70
C GLY A 269 27.32 -7.10 14.44
N ALA A 270 26.88 -5.85 14.20
CA ALA A 270 27.52 -4.67 14.78
C ALA A 270 27.14 -4.45 16.25
N LEU A 271 25.89 -4.72 16.63
CA LEU A 271 25.41 -4.60 18.00
C LEU A 271 25.46 -5.91 18.79
N ALA A 272 25.84 -7.00 18.15
CA ALA A 272 25.92 -8.35 18.74
C ALA A 272 24.62 -8.80 19.43
N TRP A 273 23.45 -8.35 18.93
CA TRP A 273 22.16 -8.77 19.46
C TRP A 273 21.91 -10.25 19.14
N SER A 274 21.22 -10.94 20.04
CA SER A 274 20.71 -12.27 19.73
C SER A 274 19.72 -12.20 18.56
N SER A 275 19.62 -13.28 17.79
CA SER A 275 18.65 -13.34 16.67
C SER A 275 17.21 -13.12 17.14
N ASP A 276 16.87 -13.59 18.33
CA ASP A 276 15.55 -13.41 18.93
C ASP A 276 15.26 -11.95 19.27
N ALA A 277 16.25 -11.20 19.78
CA ALA A 277 16.11 -9.78 20.05
C ALA A 277 15.96 -8.97 18.74
N ALA A 278 16.72 -9.32 17.71
CA ALA A 278 16.63 -8.70 16.41
C ALA A 278 15.26 -8.96 15.73
N ASP A 279 14.72 -10.18 15.83
CA ASP A 279 13.39 -10.51 15.34
C ASP A 279 12.28 -9.77 16.09
N THR A 280 12.43 -9.60 17.41
CA THR A 280 11.52 -8.80 18.23
C THR A 280 11.52 -7.34 17.77
N ALA A 281 12.69 -6.75 17.61
CA ALA A 281 12.83 -5.37 17.11
C ALA A 281 12.24 -5.20 15.71
N LYS A 282 12.46 -6.18 14.81
CA LYS A 282 11.82 -6.22 13.49
C LYS A 282 10.31 -6.25 13.60
N GLY A 283 9.77 -7.08 14.48
CA GLY A 283 8.32 -7.16 14.70
C GLY A 283 7.73 -5.84 15.17
N ILE A 284 8.37 -5.17 16.13
CA ILE A 284 7.98 -3.84 16.61
C ILE A 284 8.00 -2.82 15.46
N TYR A 285 9.09 -2.76 14.71
CA TYR A 285 9.23 -1.85 13.57
C TYR A 285 8.15 -2.08 12.51
N ASN A 286 7.89 -3.32 12.14
CA ASN A 286 6.86 -3.67 11.15
C ASN A 286 5.45 -3.36 11.64
N PHE A 287 5.20 -3.46 12.96
CA PHE A 287 3.92 -3.06 13.53
C PHE A 287 3.74 -1.54 13.45
N CYS A 288 4.76 -0.76 13.81
CA CYS A 288 4.74 0.69 13.63
C CYS A 288 4.55 1.10 12.15
N GLN A 289 5.18 0.37 11.21
CA GLN A 289 4.93 0.56 9.77
C GLN A 289 3.48 0.24 9.37
N THR A 290 2.83 -0.72 10.00
CA THR A 290 1.43 -1.02 9.74
C THR A 290 0.53 0.16 10.12
N ILE A 291 0.80 0.81 11.26
CA ILE A 291 0.09 2.01 11.70
C ILE A 291 0.40 3.20 10.76
N PHE A 292 1.67 3.40 10.41
CA PHE A 292 2.12 4.42 9.46
C PHE A 292 1.43 4.32 8.08
N ASN A 293 1.23 3.11 7.57
CA ASN A 293 0.64 2.90 6.25
C ASN A 293 -0.86 3.24 6.19
N LEU A 294 -1.56 3.33 7.32
CA LEU A 294 -2.98 3.65 7.34
C LEU A 294 -3.27 5.07 6.83
N PRO A 295 -2.69 6.15 7.40
CA PRO A 295 -2.85 7.51 6.86
C PRO A 295 -2.39 7.64 5.40
N CYS A 296 -1.24 7.03 5.06
CA CYS A 296 -0.71 7.07 3.69
C CYS A 296 -1.71 6.48 2.68
N SER A 297 -2.47 5.48 3.10
CA SER A 297 -3.48 4.86 2.25
C SER A 297 -4.67 5.76 1.91
N LEU A 298 -4.94 6.77 2.74
CA LEU A 298 -6.02 7.75 2.49
C LEU A 298 -5.67 8.73 1.35
N ILE A 299 -4.39 8.85 1.00
CA ILE A 299 -3.94 9.70 -0.10
C ILE A 299 -4.13 9.01 -1.47
N THR A 300 -4.15 7.68 -1.51
CA THR A 300 -4.26 6.91 -2.75
C THR A 300 -5.47 7.30 -3.63
N PRO A 301 -6.68 7.52 -3.10
CA PRO A 301 -7.81 7.98 -3.92
C PRO A 301 -7.58 9.33 -4.59
N ILE A 302 -6.87 10.24 -3.93
CA ILE A 302 -6.52 11.55 -4.49
C ILE A 302 -5.59 11.36 -5.69
N THR A 303 -4.57 10.52 -5.56
CA THR A 303 -3.62 10.26 -6.66
C THR A 303 -4.28 9.60 -7.87
N ILE A 304 -5.24 8.71 -7.65
CA ILE A 304 -5.97 8.05 -8.75
C ILE A 304 -6.86 9.06 -9.48
N SER A 305 -7.47 10.02 -8.77
CA SER A 305 -8.41 10.97 -9.36
C SER A 305 -7.71 12.14 -10.08
N ILE A 306 -6.54 12.57 -9.59
CA ILE A 306 -5.83 13.74 -10.13
C ILE A 306 -5.28 13.46 -11.53
N ILE A 307 -4.76 12.26 -11.80
CA ILE A 307 -4.12 11.92 -13.06
C ILE A 307 -5.04 12.17 -14.25
N PRO A 308 -6.25 11.57 -14.36
CA PRO A 308 -7.10 11.80 -15.50
C PRO A 308 -7.64 13.24 -15.57
N THR A 309 -7.88 13.89 -14.42
CA THR A 309 -8.42 15.24 -14.37
C THR A 309 -7.43 16.27 -14.89
N VAL A 310 -6.18 16.21 -14.43
CA VAL A 310 -5.10 17.11 -14.88
C VAL A 310 -4.75 16.83 -16.35
N THR A 311 -4.61 15.56 -16.74
CA THR A 311 -4.33 15.20 -18.14
C THR A 311 -5.42 15.72 -19.08
N ALA A 312 -6.70 15.60 -18.71
CA ALA A 312 -7.81 16.14 -19.52
C ALA A 312 -7.78 17.66 -19.63
N ALA A 313 -7.43 18.38 -18.54
CA ALA A 313 -7.30 19.84 -18.56
C ALA A 313 -6.14 20.28 -19.48
N LEU A 314 -4.98 19.63 -19.36
CA LEU A 314 -3.81 19.92 -20.21
C LEU A 314 -4.09 19.63 -21.69
N THR A 315 -4.77 18.53 -22.02
CA THR A 315 -5.13 18.18 -23.40
C THR A 315 -6.06 19.22 -24.02
N ARG A 316 -6.89 19.89 -23.22
CA ARG A 316 -7.77 20.98 -23.67
C ARG A 316 -7.08 22.35 -23.73
N GLY A 317 -5.78 22.43 -23.43
CA GLY A 317 -5.03 23.69 -23.34
C GLY A 317 -5.35 24.54 -22.11
N ASN A 318 -6.09 24.01 -21.12
CA ASN A 318 -6.48 24.72 -19.91
C ASN A 318 -5.42 24.50 -18.80
N ALA A 319 -4.28 25.18 -18.90
CA ALA A 319 -3.20 25.11 -17.93
C ALA A 319 -3.59 25.64 -16.54
N ASP A 320 -4.42 26.69 -16.49
CA ASP A 320 -4.90 27.27 -15.22
C ASP A 320 -5.83 26.28 -14.49
N GLY A 321 -6.73 25.61 -15.20
CA GLY A 321 -7.58 24.57 -14.62
C GLY A 321 -6.79 23.36 -14.11
N ALA A 322 -5.71 22.96 -14.81
CA ALA A 322 -4.79 21.92 -14.37
C ALA A 322 -4.09 22.35 -13.08
N ARG A 323 -3.50 23.54 -13.06
CA ARG A 323 -2.83 24.12 -11.88
C ARG A 323 -3.76 24.20 -10.66
N HIS A 324 -4.98 24.68 -10.86
CA HIS A 324 -6.00 24.74 -9.81
C HIS A 324 -6.29 23.37 -9.19
N THR A 325 -6.43 22.34 -10.04
CA THR A 325 -6.65 20.94 -9.61
C THR A 325 -5.47 20.41 -8.81
N GLU A 326 -4.25 20.68 -9.25
CA GLU A 326 -3.02 20.27 -8.58
C GLU A 326 -2.88 20.97 -7.22
N GLU A 327 -3.13 22.28 -7.13
CA GLU A 327 -3.07 23.05 -5.89
C GLU A 327 -4.14 22.59 -4.88
N SER A 328 -5.35 22.26 -5.34
CA SER A 328 -6.41 21.68 -4.52
C SER A 328 -6.02 20.30 -4.00
N ALA A 329 -5.38 19.46 -4.83
CA ALA A 329 -4.89 18.15 -4.41
C ALA A 329 -3.76 18.27 -3.37
N VAL A 330 -2.83 19.22 -3.53
CA VAL A 330 -1.77 19.51 -2.53
C VAL A 330 -2.41 19.93 -1.21
N ARG A 331 -3.39 20.80 -1.24
CA ARG A 331 -4.12 21.27 -0.04
C ARG A 331 -4.86 20.13 0.65
N THR A 332 -5.60 19.32 -0.13
CA THR A 332 -6.33 18.15 0.40
C THR A 332 -5.38 17.10 1.00
N MET A 333 -4.26 16.83 0.33
CA MET A 333 -3.20 15.96 0.86
C MET A 333 -2.68 16.49 2.18
N GLY A 334 -2.36 17.79 2.27
CA GLY A 334 -1.90 18.44 3.50
C GLY A 334 -2.92 18.38 4.63
N LEU A 335 -4.22 18.60 4.32
CA LEU A 335 -5.32 18.50 5.28
C LEU A 335 -5.47 17.11 5.91
N ILE A 336 -5.04 16.05 5.22
CA ILE A 336 -5.10 14.67 5.72
C ILE A 336 -3.76 14.28 6.36
N SER A 337 -2.64 14.50 5.67
CA SER A 337 -1.33 13.98 6.10
C SER A 337 -0.75 14.70 7.30
N LEU A 338 -0.91 16.03 7.39
CA LEU A 338 -0.31 16.82 8.48
C LEU A 338 -0.91 16.50 9.86
N PRO A 339 -2.26 16.49 10.06
CA PRO A 339 -2.81 16.11 11.36
C PRO A 339 -2.53 14.66 11.71
N CYS A 340 -2.52 13.74 10.73
CA CYS A 340 -2.14 12.35 10.97
C CYS A 340 -0.68 12.23 11.42
N ALA A 341 0.22 12.99 10.80
CA ALA A 341 1.64 12.99 11.18
C ALA A 341 1.84 13.50 12.60
N VAL A 342 1.29 14.66 12.92
CA VAL A 342 1.39 15.26 14.25
C VAL A 342 0.68 14.38 15.29
N GLY A 343 -0.50 13.84 14.97
CA GLY A 343 -1.23 12.95 15.86
C GLY A 343 -0.44 11.67 16.18
N LEU A 344 0.16 11.03 15.17
CA LEU A 344 1.02 9.85 15.37
C LEU A 344 2.28 10.17 16.16
N ALA A 345 2.87 11.36 15.97
CA ALA A 345 4.06 11.76 16.70
C ALA A 345 3.76 12.05 18.18
N VAL A 346 2.67 12.78 18.47
CA VAL A 346 2.30 13.17 19.83
C VAL A 346 1.70 12.00 20.61
N LEU A 347 0.80 11.24 19.99
CA LEU A 347 0.11 10.13 20.65
C LEU A 347 0.78 8.77 20.41
N ALA A 348 2.09 8.73 20.07
CA ALA A 348 2.77 7.49 19.74
C ALA A 348 2.64 6.44 20.85
N GLU A 349 2.94 6.79 22.09
CA GLU A 349 2.88 5.86 23.23
C GLU A 349 1.44 5.40 23.52
N PRO A 350 0.43 6.29 23.68
CA PRO A 350 -0.96 5.86 23.87
C PRO A 350 -1.49 4.96 22.77
N ILE A 351 -1.13 5.23 21.51
CA ILE A 351 -1.54 4.42 20.35
C ILE A 351 -0.91 3.03 20.42
N ILE A 352 0.40 2.93 20.70
CA ILE A 352 1.08 1.63 20.84
C ILE A 352 0.44 0.83 21.97
N ARG A 353 0.25 1.43 23.15
CA ARG A 353 -0.38 0.75 24.29
C ARG A 353 -1.83 0.32 24.04
N LEU A 354 -2.55 1.07 23.21
CA LEU A 354 -3.93 0.73 22.84
C LEU A 354 -3.99 -0.42 21.83
N LEU A 355 -3.15 -0.38 20.80
CA LEU A 355 -3.22 -1.32 19.68
C LEU A 355 -2.41 -2.60 19.94
N ALA A 356 -1.28 -2.48 20.65
CA ALA A 356 -0.42 -3.59 21.03
C ALA A 356 -0.49 -3.83 22.55
N GLY A 357 -1.67 -4.18 23.05
CA GLY A 357 -1.95 -4.33 24.48
C GLY A 357 -1.06 -5.36 25.22
N ASN A 358 -0.41 -6.26 24.47
CA ASN A 358 0.48 -7.28 25.00
C ASN A 358 1.96 -6.86 25.06
N TYR A 359 2.29 -5.64 24.63
CA TYR A 359 3.67 -5.15 24.69
C TYR A 359 4.10 -4.87 26.14
N GLY A 360 5.25 -5.41 26.51
CA GLY A 360 5.90 -5.05 27.76
C GLY A 360 6.42 -3.59 27.74
N PRO A 361 6.83 -3.05 28.92
CA PRO A 361 7.33 -1.68 29.02
C PRO A 361 8.52 -1.40 28.08
N GLU A 362 9.42 -2.35 27.89
CA GLU A 362 10.58 -2.24 27.03
C GLU A 362 10.20 -2.15 25.54
N SER A 363 9.25 -3.00 25.11
CA SER A 363 8.75 -2.98 23.74
C SER A 363 8.00 -1.67 23.43
N VAL A 364 7.23 -1.14 24.38
CA VAL A 364 6.58 0.16 24.26
C VAL A 364 7.61 1.28 24.17
N ALA A 365 8.66 1.25 25.01
CA ALA A 365 9.74 2.24 24.98
C ALA A 365 10.48 2.25 23.63
N THR A 366 10.65 1.07 23.02
CA THR A 366 11.24 0.94 21.67
C THR A 366 10.28 1.38 20.58
N ALA A 367 9.00 1.01 20.65
CA ALA A 367 7.99 1.29 19.63
C ALA A 367 7.62 2.78 19.54
N THR A 368 7.58 3.47 20.68
CA THR A 368 7.14 4.88 20.77
C THR A 368 7.97 5.81 19.88
N PRO A 369 9.30 5.89 19.97
CA PRO A 369 10.10 6.73 19.09
C PRO A 369 10.02 6.28 17.62
N ILE A 370 9.93 4.98 17.35
CA ILE A 370 9.77 4.48 15.98
C ILE A 370 8.47 5.03 15.38
N LEU A 371 7.35 4.93 16.09
CA LEU A 371 6.07 5.43 15.58
C LEU A 371 6.05 6.95 15.45
N ALA A 372 6.68 7.67 16.37
CA ALA A 372 6.80 9.12 16.30
C ALA A 372 7.57 9.58 15.05
N TYR A 373 8.73 8.97 14.76
CA TYR A 373 9.50 9.24 13.55
C TYR A 373 8.72 8.84 12.28
N LEU A 374 8.08 7.67 12.26
CA LEU A 374 7.25 7.27 11.13
C LEU A 374 6.04 8.20 10.96
N GLY A 375 5.51 8.77 12.03
CA GLY A 375 4.50 9.83 11.98
C GLY A 375 4.97 11.00 11.11
N ILE A 376 6.18 11.52 11.34
CA ILE A 376 6.77 12.57 10.51
C ILE A 376 6.90 12.12 9.04
N ALA A 377 7.30 10.87 8.82
CA ALA A 377 7.45 10.31 7.47
C ALA A 377 6.13 10.27 6.67
N VAL A 378 4.95 10.30 7.34
CA VAL A 378 3.64 10.34 6.66
C VAL A 378 3.53 11.53 5.71
N VAL A 379 3.98 12.72 6.13
CA VAL A 379 3.91 13.94 5.30
C VAL A 379 4.71 13.76 4.01
N PHE A 380 5.96 13.33 4.15
CA PHE A 380 6.86 13.17 2.99
C PHE A 380 6.40 12.06 2.06
N ASN A 381 5.98 10.91 2.61
CA ASN A 381 5.43 9.82 1.78
C ASN A 381 4.16 10.27 1.03
N SER A 382 3.26 10.98 1.69
CA SER A 382 2.05 11.53 1.06
C SER A 382 2.40 12.52 -0.05
N THR A 383 3.41 13.34 0.17
CA THR A 383 3.93 14.30 -0.83
C THR A 383 4.52 13.56 -2.04
N VAL A 384 5.33 12.52 -1.83
CA VAL A 384 5.87 11.68 -2.90
C VAL A 384 4.76 11.03 -3.73
N LEU A 385 3.75 10.45 -3.07
CA LEU A 385 2.61 9.83 -3.78
C LEU A 385 1.88 10.85 -4.69
N LEU A 386 1.68 12.07 -4.19
CA LEU A 386 1.00 13.12 -4.95
C LEU A 386 1.88 13.66 -6.09
N PHE A 387 3.15 13.94 -5.84
CA PHE A 387 4.08 14.47 -6.86
C PHE A 387 4.28 13.47 -7.99
N ASN A 388 4.40 12.18 -7.68
CA ASN A 388 4.43 11.12 -8.67
C ASN A 388 3.17 11.13 -9.55
N ALA A 389 1.99 11.33 -8.95
CA ALA A 389 0.74 11.41 -9.71
C ALA A 389 0.67 12.67 -10.60
N ILE A 390 1.15 13.83 -10.13
CA ILE A 390 1.22 15.07 -10.92
C ILE A 390 2.18 14.88 -12.11
N MET A 391 3.40 14.36 -11.90
CA MET A 391 4.37 14.12 -12.97
C MET A 391 3.81 13.14 -14.00
N GLN A 392 3.14 12.06 -13.56
CA GLN A 392 2.47 11.10 -14.45
C GLN A 392 1.36 11.76 -15.27
N ALA A 393 0.60 12.69 -14.70
CA ALA A 393 -0.44 13.44 -15.41
C ALA A 393 0.14 14.34 -16.51
N HIS A 394 1.36 14.83 -16.34
CA HIS A 394 2.13 15.57 -17.34
C HIS A 394 2.92 14.67 -18.32
N GLY A 395 2.76 13.34 -18.22
CA GLY A 395 3.37 12.35 -19.12
C GLY A 395 4.73 11.82 -18.69
N ASP A 396 5.30 12.29 -17.58
CA ASP A 396 6.56 11.78 -17.06
C ASP A 396 6.32 10.64 -16.07
N VAL A 397 6.35 9.42 -16.57
CA VAL A 397 6.19 8.19 -15.76
C VAL A 397 7.52 7.60 -15.29
N THR A 398 8.63 8.04 -15.87
CA THR A 398 9.95 7.43 -15.65
C THR A 398 10.69 8.07 -14.49
N THR A 399 10.69 9.39 -14.42
CA THR A 399 11.41 10.14 -13.37
C THR A 399 10.97 9.77 -11.95
N PRO A 400 9.65 9.63 -11.65
CA PRO A 400 9.20 9.15 -10.35
C PRO A 400 9.81 7.81 -9.95
N VAL A 401 9.88 6.86 -10.87
CA VAL A 401 10.44 5.52 -10.60
C VAL A 401 11.94 5.62 -10.29
N ILE A 402 12.68 6.41 -11.04
CA ILE A 402 14.12 6.63 -10.80
C ILE A 402 14.35 7.28 -9.43
N ASN A 403 13.58 8.32 -9.10
CA ASN A 403 13.68 9.02 -7.82
C ASN A 403 13.38 8.09 -6.64
N MET A 404 12.38 7.21 -6.78
CA MET A 404 12.07 6.18 -5.77
C MET A 404 13.20 5.16 -5.61
N LEU A 405 13.86 4.73 -6.69
CA LEU A 405 15.03 3.85 -6.62
C LEU A 405 16.19 4.53 -5.91
N ILE A 406 16.49 5.79 -6.25
CA ILE A 406 17.54 6.58 -5.58
C ILE A 406 17.22 6.72 -4.09
N GLY A 407 16.00 7.09 -3.73
CA GLY A 407 15.57 7.19 -2.34
C GLY A 407 15.70 5.87 -1.58
N GLY A 408 15.37 4.75 -2.24
CA GLY A 408 15.55 3.42 -1.67
C GLY A 408 17.03 3.09 -1.38
N ILE A 409 17.94 3.45 -2.29
CA ILE A 409 19.39 3.29 -2.07
C ILE A 409 19.86 4.18 -0.91
N VAL A 410 19.41 5.43 -0.86
CA VAL A 410 19.71 6.35 0.25
C VAL A 410 19.26 5.75 1.58
N LYS A 411 18.04 5.18 1.64
CA LYS A 411 17.51 4.49 2.83
C LYS A 411 18.44 3.36 3.29
N VAL A 412 18.88 2.51 2.37
CA VAL A 412 19.78 1.38 2.65
C VAL A 412 21.10 1.88 3.26
N ILE A 413 21.70 2.94 2.69
CA ILE A 413 22.94 3.54 3.20
C ILE A 413 22.73 4.11 4.60
N VAL A 414 21.66 4.87 4.81
CA VAL A 414 21.36 5.48 6.11
C VAL A 414 21.09 4.42 7.17
N ASN A 415 20.34 3.36 6.83
CA ASN A 415 20.07 2.25 7.73
C ASN A 415 21.35 1.49 8.10
N TYR A 416 22.25 1.28 7.11
CA TYR A 416 23.55 0.66 7.37
C TYR A 416 24.37 1.41 8.43
N ILE A 417 24.32 2.75 8.41
CA ILE A 417 25.06 3.60 9.36
C ILE A 417 24.34 3.69 10.70
N LEU A 418 23.05 4.10 10.69
CA LEU A 418 22.34 4.46 11.92
C LEU A 418 21.95 3.25 12.78
N VAL A 419 21.60 2.11 12.17
CA VAL A 419 21.24 0.91 12.93
C VAL A 419 22.43 0.30 13.67
N ALA A 420 23.66 0.59 13.25
CA ALA A 420 24.86 0.16 13.93
C ALA A 420 25.18 0.96 15.20
N ILE A 421 24.51 2.08 15.42
CA ILE A 421 24.74 2.96 16.59
C ILE A 421 23.91 2.41 17.76
N PRO A 422 24.52 2.03 18.90
CA PRO A 422 23.81 1.40 20.02
C PRO A 422 22.64 2.22 20.57
N SER A 423 22.74 3.55 20.60
CA SER A 423 21.68 4.45 21.08
C SER A 423 20.49 4.57 20.12
N LEU A 424 20.68 4.29 18.82
CA LEU A 424 19.64 4.36 17.81
C LEU A 424 19.07 2.99 17.46
N ASN A 425 19.94 1.97 17.32
CA ASN A 425 19.56 0.61 16.96
C ASN A 425 18.44 0.55 15.89
N ILE A 426 17.35 -0.17 16.11
CA ILE A 426 16.21 -0.28 15.16
C ILE A 426 15.48 1.05 14.90
N ILE A 427 15.58 2.06 15.80
CA ILE A 427 15.06 3.41 15.57
C ILE A 427 15.73 4.05 14.35
N GLY A 428 17.00 3.71 14.09
CA GLY A 428 17.73 4.14 12.89
C GLY A 428 17.00 3.80 11.59
N ALA A 429 16.28 2.68 11.53
CA ALA A 429 15.49 2.31 10.36
C ALA A 429 14.26 3.21 10.13
N ALA A 430 13.66 3.74 11.21
CA ALA A 430 12.59 4.73 11.09
C ALA A 430 13.13 6.09 10.59
N ILE A 431 14.30 6.52 11.10
CA ILE A 431 14.98 7.73 10.63
C ILE A 431 15.38 7.57 9.15
N GLY A 432 15.92 6.42 8.76
CA GLY A 432 16.24 6.14 7.36
C GLY A 432 15.03 6.19 6.44
N THR A 433 13.85 5.81 6.94
CA THR A 433 12.59 5.96 6.21
C THR A 433 12.22 7.43 5.99
N ILE A 434 12.41 8.31 6.99
CA ILE A 434 12.22 9.76 6.83
C ILE A 434 13.19 10.29 5.78
N VAL A 435 14.49 9.99 5.92
CA VAL A 435 15.54 10.48 5.00
C VAL A 435 15.25 10.02 3.56
N CYS A 436 14.81 8.78 3.38
CA CYS A 436 14.37 8.26 2.08
C CYS A 436 13.28 9.14 1.45
N TYR A 437 12.17 9.35 2.17
CA TYR A 437 11.06 10.13 1.62
C TYR A 437 11.37 11.62 1.47
N VAL A 438 12.21 12.19 2.33
CA VAL A 438 12.74 13.56 2.16
C VAL A 438 13.59 13.64 0.88
N ALA A 439 14.51 12.70 0.67
CA ALA A 439 15.34 12.66 -0.53
C ALA A 439 14.49 12.54 -1.81
N ILE A 440 13.50 11.65 -1.82
CA ILE A 440 12.57 11.51 -2.97
C ILE A 440 11.79 12.82 -3.17
N THR A 441 11.25 13.43 -2.10
CA THR A 441 10.52 14.71 -2.19
C THR A 441 11.36 15.82 -2.80
N VAL A 442 12.64 15.91 -2.41
CA VAL A 442 13.57 16.90 -2.98
C VAL A 442 13.82 16.63 -4.46
N LEU A 443 14.09 15.38 -4.82
CA LEU A 443 14.29 14.98 -6.22
C LEU A 443 13.03 15.23 -7.06
N ASP A 444 11.86 14.92 -6.54
CA ASP A 444 10.58 15.16 -7.21
C ASP A 444 10.32 16.67 -7.39
N LEU A 445 10.61 17.51 -6.39
CA LEU A 445 10.51 18.96 -6.52
C LEU A 445 11.43 19.54 -7.61
N ILE A 446 12.66 19.01 -7.70
CA ILE A 446 13.59 19.38 -8.76
C ILE A 446 13.07 18.93 -10.13
N ALA A 447 12.59 17.71 -10.22
CA ALA A 447 12.03 17.16 -11.44
C ALA A 447 10.77 17.92 -11.89
N MET A 448 9.84 18.21 -10.98
CA MET A 448 8.61 18.96 -11.26
C MET A 448 8.89 20.35 -11.86
N ARG A 449 9.96 21.02 -11.47
CA ARG A 449 10.35 22.31 -12.08
C ARG A 449 10.69 22.19 -13.56
N ARG A 450 11.02 20.98 -14.05
CA ARG A 450 11.42 20.72 -15.45
C ARG A 450 10.27 20.10 -16.26
N THR A 451 9.48 19.22 -15.63
CA THR A 451 8.49 18.39 -16.32
C THR A 451 7.06 18.90 -16.17
N VAL A 452 6.75 19.65 -15.11
CA VAL A 452 5.40 20.16 -14.80
C VAL A 452 5.28 21.61 -15.26
N THR A 453 4.49 21.82 -16.31
CA THR A 453 4.34 23.16 -16.93
C THR A 453 3.48 24.13 -16.12
N THR A 454 2.65 23.64 -15.21
CA THR A 454 1.69 24.42 -14.42
C THR A 454 2.33 25.07 -13.19
N HIS A 455 3.44 24.55 -12.68
CA HIS A 455 4.16 25.02 -11.49
C HIS A 455 3.26 25.33 -10.26
N PRO A 456 2.57 24.32 -9.68
CA PRO A 456 1.67 24.52 -8.55
C PRO A 456 2.40 25.08 -7.32
N ALA A 457 1.75 25.99 -6.58
CA ALA A 457 2.31 26.66 -5.40
C ALA A 457 2.24 25.74 -4.16
N VAL A 458 3.09 24.71 -4.09
CA VAL A 458 3.06 23.67 -3.05
C VAL A 458 3.15 24.24 -1.65
N ALA A 459 4.19 25.03 -1.35
CA ALA A 459 4.44 25.56 -0.01
C ALA A 459 3.28 26.45 0.49
N ARG A 460 2.75 27.34 -0.37
CA ARG A 460 1.64 28.23 -0.02
C ARG A 460 0.39 27.47 0.39
N ASN A 461 0.11 26.34 -0.26
CA ASN A 461 -1.08 25.52 0.01
C ASN A 461 -0.94 24.66 1.27
N LEU A 462 0.28 24.43 1.77
CA LEU A 462 0.54 23.62 2.98
C LEU A 462 0.65 24.45 4.26
N ILE A 463 0.98 25.76 4.20
CA ILE A 463 1.23 26.60 5.39
C ILE A 463 0.03 26.64 6.33
N ARG A 464 -1.19 26.85 5.81
CA ARG A 464 -2.40 26.92 6.64
C ARG A 464 -2.75 25.58 7.29
N PRO A 465 -2.82 24.46 6.54
CA PRO A 465 -2.99 23.14 7.14
C PRO A 465 -1.90 22.79 8.17
N ALA A 466 -0.65 23.20 7.92
CA ALA A 466 0.45 22.97 8.86
C ALA A 466 0.26 23.74 10.17
N ALA A 467 -0.16 25.01 10.09
CA ALA A 467 -0.48 25.81 11.28
C ALA A 467 -1.64 25.18 12.09
N ALA A 468 -2.72 24.74 11.41
CA ALA A 468 -3.83 24.06 12.07
C ALA A 468 -3.37 22.76 12.76
N ALA A 469 -2.54 21.95 12.08
CA ALA A 469 -2.00 20.72 12.63
C ALA A 469 -1.04 20.97 13.81
N ALA A 470 -0.23 22.02 13.77
CA ALA A 470 0.65 22.38 14.88
C ALA A 470 -0.14 22.77 16.14
N ILE A 471 -1.19 23.59 15.98
CA ILE A 471 -2.08 23.98 17.09
C ILE A 471 -2.80 22.74 17.64
N MET A 472 -3.32 21.86 16.77
CA MET A 472 -3.90 20.58 17.15
C MET A 472 -2.89 19.75 17.96
N GLY A 473 -1.64 19.66 17.51
CA GLY A 473 -0.59 18.89 18.20
C GLY A 473 -0.32 19.42 19.60
N ALA A 474 -0.19 20.74 19.76
CA ALA A 474 -0.01 21.36 21.06
C ALA A 474 -1.20 21.07 21.98
N ALA A 475 -2.44 21.27 21.50
CA ALA A 475 -3.65 20.98 22.28
C ALA A 475 -3.73 19.49 22.67
N THR A 476 -3.37 18.59 21.76
CA THR A 476 -3.36 17.14 22.00
C THR A 476 -2.33 16.74 23.06
N PHE A 477 -1.12 17.32 23.00
CA PHE A 477 -0.07 17.09 24.00
C PHE A 477 -0.50 17.53 25.40
N PHE A 478 -1.09 18.73 25.53
CA PHE A 478 -1.63 19.18 26.81
C PHE A 478 -2.81 18.32 27.28
N ALA A 479 -3.71 17.94 26.38
CA ALA A 479 -4.84 17.09 26.72
C ALA A 479 -4.38 15.72 27.23
N GLU A 480 -3.38 15.10 26.58
CA GLU A 480 -2.78 13.84 27.03
C GLU A 480 -2.18 13.99 28.44
N ALA A 481 -1.39 15.04 28.65
CA ALA A 481 -0.76 15.31 29.96
C ALA A 481 -1.79 15.49 31.09
N VAL A 482 -2.92 16.16 30.81
CA VAL A 482 -4.03 16.32 31.76
C VAL A 482 -4.74 14.98 32.01
N LEU A 483 -5.06 14.25 30.94
CA LEU A 483 -5.75 12.96 31.06
C LEU A 483 -4.93 11.93 31.84
N ARG A 484 -3.61 11.91 31.68
CA ARG A 484 -2.69 11.07 32.49
C ARG A 484 -2.74 11.38 34.00
N ARG A 485 -3.12 12.59 34.40
CA ARG A 485 -3.31 12.96 35.82
C ARG A 485 -4.69 12.54 36.36
N VAL A 486 -5.68 12.41 35.48
CA VAL A 486 -7.08 12.12 35.86
C VAL A 486 -7.37 10.63 35.84
N THR A 487 -6.73 9.87 34.93
CA THR A 487 -7.00 8.43 34.76
C THR A 487 -5.74 7.63 34.42
N ASN A 488 -5.72 6.38 34.90
CA ASN A 488 -4.68 5.41 34.55
C ASN A 488 -5.07 4.55 33.33
N SER A 489 -6.29 4.71 32.79
CA SER A 489 -6.78 3.95 31.64
C SER A 489 -6.18 4.51 30.35
N ASN A 490 -5.25 3.77 29.75
CA ASN A 490 -4.64 4.17 28.47
C ASN A 490 -5.65 4.33 27.33
N THR A 491 -6.74 3.54 27.34
CA THR A 491 -7.82 3.66 26.36
C THR A 491 -8.51 5.02 26.45
N ILE A 492 -8.80 5.49 27.67
CA ILE A 492 -9.44 6.79 27.89
C ILE A 492 -8.47 7.92 27.51
N ILE A 493 -7.18 7.80 27.86
CA ILE A 493 -6.14 8.77 27.49
C ILE A 493 -6.06 8.88 25.98
N CYS A 494 -5.88 7.77 25.27
CA CYS A 494 -5.72 7.75 23.82
C CYS A 494 -6.98 8.27 23.10
N LEU A 495 -8.14 7.73 23.38
CA LEU A 495 -9.38 8.11 22.71
C LEU A 495 -9.83 9.53 23.09
N GLY A 496 -9.66 9.93 24.35
CA GLY A 496 -9.98 11.28 24.80
C GLY A 496 -9.09 12.34 24.13
N ALA A 497 -7.77 12.11 24.10
CA ALA A 497 -6.85 12.99 23.41
C ALA A 497 -7.11 13.03 21.89
N LEU A 498 -7.47 11.89 21.28
CA LEU A 498 -7.83 11.83 19.86
C LEU A 498 -9.09 12.65 19.54
N VAL A 499 -10.13 12.56 20.38
CA VAL A 499 -11.37 13.36 20.22
C VAL A 499 -11.05 14.85 20.30
N ILE A 500 -10.24 15.26 21.27
CA ILE A 500 -9.80 16.65 21.41
C ILE A 500 -9.00 17.08 20.18
N ALA A 501 -8.09 16.24 19.69
CA ALA A 501 -7.33 16.50 18.47
C ALA A 501 -8.25 16.77 17.27
N VAL A 502 -9.25 15.91 17.04
CA VAL A 502 -10.20 16.04 15.93
C VAL A 502 -11.01 17.33 16.04
N ILE A 503 -11.51 17.65 17.24
CA ILE A 503 -12.30 18.88 17.47
C ILE A 503 -11.45 20.12 17.23
N VAL A 504 -10.26 20.19 17.84
CA VAL A 504 -9.36 21.35 17.70
C VAL A 504 -8.94 21.50 16.24
N TYR A 505 -8.57 20.41 15.57
CA TYR A 505 -8.22 20.46 14.17
C TYR A 505 -9.36 20.98 13.30
N ALA A 506 -10.56 20.46 13.45
CA ALA A 506 -11.74 20.90 12.72
C ALA A 506 -12.01 22.41 12.91
N ILE A 507 -11.92 22.91 14.15
CA ILE A 507 -12.10 24.33 14.45
C ILE A 507 -11.02 25.16 13.70
N PHE A 508 -9.74 24.80 13.80
CA PHE A 508 -8.66 25.60 13.20
C PHE A 508 -8.59 25.47 11.68
N VAL A 509 -9.05 24.36 11.09
CA VAL A 509 -9.23 24.24 9.63
C VAL A 509 -10.25 25.28 9.13
N LEU A 510 -11.32 25.52 9.89
CA LEU A 510 -12.33 26.53 9.55
C LEU A 510 -11.84 27.95 9.82
N VAL A 511 -11.24 28.21 10.98
CA VAL A 511 -10.72 29.55 11.38
C VAL A 511 -9.63 30.03 10.42
N LEU A 512 -8.69 29.15 10.05
CA LEU A 512 -7.60 29.48 9.14
C LEU A 512 -8.00 29.38 7.65
N GLN A 513 -9.28 29.08 7.37
CA GLN A 513 -9.79 28.93 6.01
C GLN A 513 -8.91 28.01 5.16
N CYS A 514 -8.61 26.83 5.71
CA CYS A 514 -7.77 25.85 5.03
C CYS A 514 -8.47 25.19 3.83
N ILE A 515 -9.82 25.20 3.80
CA ILE A 515 -10.65 24.63 2.73
C ILE A 515 -11.22 25.80 1.91
N THR A 516 -11.10 25.73 0.61
CA THR A 516 -11.71 26.68 -0.32
C THR A 516 -13.07 26.21 -0.82
N TYR A 517 -13.87 27.11 -1.36
CA TYR A 517 -15.16 26.77 -1.98
C TYR A 517 -14.98 25.73 -3.10
N GLU A 518 -13.93 25.87 -3.89
CA GLU A 518 -13.59 24.98 -5.00
C GLU A 518 -13.22 23.56 -4.51
N ASP A 519 -12.52 23.45 -3.38
CA ASP A 519 -12.22 22.15 -2.77
C ASP A 519 -13.51 21.41 -2.36
N CYS A 520 -14.51 22.17 -1.87
CA CYS A 520 -15.81 21.60 -1.55
C CYS A 520 -16.51 21.06 -2.79
N LEU A 521 -16.43 21.76 -3.94
CA LEU A 521 -17.07 21.34 -5.18
C LEU A 521 -16.51 20.02 -5.75
N LEU A 522 -15.29 19.64 -5.39
CA LEU A 522 -14.71 18.35 -5.76
C LEU A 522 -15.31 17.17 -4.97
N LEU A 523 -16.04 17.46 -3.89
CA LEU A 523 -16.69 16.44 -3.06
C LEU A 523 -18.13 16.17 -3.52
N PRO A 524 -18.65 14.95 -3.35
CA PRO A 524 -20.07 14.66 -3.59
C PRO A 524 -20.95 15.57 -2.72
N LYS A 525 -21.90 16.29 -3.33
CA LYS A 525 -22.74 17.30 -2.67
C LYS A 525 -21.97 18.52 -2.15
N GLY A 526 -20.88 18.91 -2.82
CA GLY A 526 -19.95 19.95 -2.40
C GLY A 526 -20.59 21.31 -2.09
N GLU A 527 -21.61 21.75 -2.85
CA GLU A 527 -22.35 22.98 -2.55
C GLU A 527 -23.06 22.95 -1.18
N LYS A 528 -23.60 21.78 -0.78
CA LYS A 528 -24.22 21.64 0.55
C LYS A 528 -23.17 21.69 1.65
N ILE A 529 -21.99 21.07 1.41
CA ILE A 529 -20.87 21.09 2.34
C ILE A 529 -20.36 22.53 2.50
N ALA A 530 -20.15 23.26 1.41
CA ALA A 530 -19.71 24.65 1.44
C ALA A 530 -20.67 25.56 2.22
N LYS A 531 -22.01 25.36 2.03
CA LYS A 531 -23.05 26.09 2.79
C LYS A 531 -23.01 25.75 4.29
N ILE A 532 -22.88 24.49 4.65
CA ILE A 532 -22.78 24.05 6.06
C ILE A 532 -21.53 24.63 6.73
N LEU A 533 -20.42 24.66 6.03
CA LEU A 533 -19.15 25.18 6.52
C LEU A 533 -19.00 26.70 6.40
N HIS A 534 -20.05 27.41 5.94
CA HIS A 534 -20.08 28.88 5.73
C HIS A 534 -18.90 29.39 4.84
N ILE A 535 -18.42 28.55 3.92
CA ILE A 535 -17.34 28.91 3.00
C ILE A 535 -17.95 29.70 1.85
N LYS A 536 -17.62 31.00 1.75
CA LYS A 536 -18.09 31.89 0.69
C LYS A 536 -17.22 31.73 -0.57
N HIS A 537 -17.86 31.83 -1.73
CA HIS A 537 -17.13 32.01 -3.00
C HIS A 537 -16.32 33.31 -2.90
N LYS A 538 -15.01 33.26 -3.07
CA LYS A 538 -14.22 34.48 -3.28
C LYS A 538 -14.45 34.91 -4.72
N THR A 539 -15.21 36.01 -4.89
CA THR A 539 -15.35 36.75 -6.17
C THR A 539 -14.00 37.29 -6.57
#